data_55f34b7e170351d7af8eee32f7d11fde
#
_entry.id   55f34b7e170351d7af8eee32f7d11fde
#
_cell.length_a   1.000
_cell.length_b   1.000
_cell.length_c   1.000
_cell.angle_alpha   90.00
_cell.angle_beta   90.00
_cell.angle_gamma   90.00
#
_symmetry.space_group_name_H-M   'P 1'
#
loop_
_entity.id
_entity.type
_entity.pdbx_description
1 polymer ?
#
loop_
_entity_poly.entity_id
_entity_poly.type
_entity_poly.pdbx_seq_one_letter_code
_entity_poly.pdbx_strand_id
1 'polypeptide(L)'
;MWIDTHAHLDVWSAPENQNMAAQAAAAGVQQVLIPAVEPANFAAVQSLAHSLGYGYALGIHPMYVAQAGASALAQLEAALHAQAHDPHLLAVGEAGLDFFLPQLRTDPLRQQQIAVFEAQIRLAKKQRLPLVLHVRQSVDAV
;
A
#
# COMPACT_ATOMS: atom_id res chain seq x y z
N MET A 1 -4.56 -9.93 22.01
CA MET A 1 -4.75 -9.94 20.54
C MET A 1 -4.22 -8.63 20.00
N TRP A 2 -3.30 -8.69 19.04
CA TRP A 2 -2.73 -7.52 18.35
C TRP A 2 -3.06 -7.60 16.86
N ILE A 3 -3.14 -6.44 16.22
CA ILE A 3 -3.27 -6.28 14.78
C ILE A 3 -2.08 -5.42 14.34
N ASP A 4 -1.30 -5.91 13.40
CA ASP A 4 -0.28 -5.11 12.71
C ASP A 4 -0.92 -4.45 11.49
N THR A 5 -1.03 -3.14 11.50
CA THR A 5 -1.70 -2.40 10.42
C THR A 5 -0.78 -2.04 9.27
N HIS A 6 0.50 -2.46 9.29
CA HIS A 6 1.46 -2.12 8.23
C HIS A 6 2.70 -3.01 8.26
N ALA A 7 2.72 -4.09 7.49
CA ALA A 7 3.91 -4.92 7.34
C ALA A 7 4.09 -5.41 5.90
N HIS A 8 5.25 -5.11 5.32
CA HIS A 8 5.64 -5.53 3.97
C HIS A 8 6.16 -6.98 3.97
N LEU A 9 5.27 -7.94 4.16
CA LEU A 9 5.63 -9.37 4.13
C LEU A 9 5.96 -9.87 2.71
N ASP A 10 5.53 -9.14 1.69
CA ASP A 10 5.75 -9.43 0.27
C ASP A 10 7.22 -9.28 -0.19
N VAL A 11 8.07 -8.63 0.61
CA VAL A 11 9.52 -8.52 0.30
C VAL A 11 10.30 -9.78 0.62
N TRP A 12 9.69 -10.75 1.32
CA TRP A 12 10.31 -12.00 1.74
C TRP A 12 9.88 -13.16 0.83
N SER A 13 10.72 -14.21 0.73
CA SER A 13 10.36 -15.43 0.02
C SER A 13 9.17 -16.16 0.69
N ALA A 14 8.48 -17.00 -0.06
CA ALA A 14 7.33 -17.73 0.46
C ALA A 14 7.60 -18.51 1.77
N PRO A 15 8.74 -19.23 1.96
CA PRO A 15 9.03 -19.87 3.25
C PRO A 15 9.25 -18.87 4.39
N GLU A 16 9.90 -17.74 4.09
CA GLU A 16 10.24 -16.73 5.09
C GLU A 16 9.00 -15.98 5.57
N ASN A 17 8.13 -15.54 4.66
CA ASN A 17 6.91 -14.82 5.04
C ASN A 17 5.93 -15.71 5.85
N GLN A 18 5.84 -17.00 5.55
CA GLN A 18 5.07 -17.96 6.35
C GLN A 18 5.66 -18.13 7.76
N ASN A 19 6.99 -18.22 7.86
CA ASN A 19 7.66 -18.30 9.15
C ASN A 19 7.47 -17.04 9.98
N MET A 20 7.58 -15.85 9.37
CA MET A 20 7.31 -14.57 10.04
C MET A 20 5.86 -14.48 10.52
N ALA A 21 4.90 -14.88 9.71
CA ALA A 21 3.49 -14.92 10.10
C ALA A 21 3.24 -15.87 11.28
N ALA A 22 3.87 -17.04 11.30
CA ALA A 22 3.78 -17.98 12.41
C ALA A 22 4.40 -17.44 13.70
N GLN A 23 5.56 -16.77 13.62
CA GLN A 23 6.18 -16.10 14.76
C GLN A 23 5.34 -14.96 15.29
N ALA A 24 4.76 -14.12 14.41
CA ALA A 24 3.85 -13.05 14.77
C ALA A 24 2.60 -13.60 15.50
N ALA A 25 2.02 -14.67 14.98
CA ALA A 25 0.87 -15.33 15.61
C ALA A 25 1.22 -15.87 17.01
N ALA A 26 2.40 -16.50 17.16
CA ALA A 26 2.89 -16.99 18.47
C ALA A 26 3.13 -15.83 19.46
N ALA A 27 3.48 -14.62 18.97
CA ALA A 27 3.60 -13.41 19.77
C ALA A 27 2.26 -12.69 20.03
N GLY A 28 1.13 -13.23 19.53
CA GLY A 28 -0.20 -12.68 19.73
C GLY A 28 -0.70 -11.71 18.67
N VAL A 29 0.03 -11.53 17.55
CA VAL A 29 -0.43 -10.78 16.36
C VAL A 29 -1.30 -11.70 15.53
N GLN A 30 -2.59 -11.43 15.46
CA GLN A 30 -3.56 -12.31 14.78
C GLN A 30 -3.95 -11.82 13.38
N GLN A 31 -3.76 -10.55 13.10
CA GLN A 31 -4.04 -9.95 11.80
C GLN A 31 -2.91 -9.02 11.40
N VAL A 32 -2.64 -9.00 10.10
CA VAL A 32 -1.66 -8.12 9.48
C VAL A 32 -2.28 -7.47 8.24
N LEU A 33 -2.03 -6.19 8.04
CA LEU A 33 -2.33 -5.51 6.79
C LEU A 33 -1.05 -5.41 5.96
N ILE A 34 -1.07 -5.99 4.75
CA ILE A 34 0.04 -5.99 3.81
C ILE A 34 -0.22 -4.92 2.73
N PRO A 35 0.47 -3.76 2.75
CA PRO A 35 0.25 -2.74 1.75
C PRO A 35 1.10 -2.99 0.51
N ALA A 36 0.49 -2.83 -0.68
CA ALA A 36 1.22 -2.74 -1.93
C ALA A 36 1.88 -1.37 -2.09
N VAL A 37 2.90 -1.27 -2.94
CA VAL A 37 3.65 -0.04 -3.19
C VAL A 37 3.56 0.47 -4.63
N GLU A 38 3.21 -0.41 -5.56
CA GLU A 38 3.06 -0.09 -6.99
C GLU A 38 2.21 -1.15 -7.72
N PRO A 39 1.68 -0.85 -8.93
CA PRO A 39 0.87 -1.82 -9.66
C PRO A 39 1.56 -3.16 -9.93
N ALA A 40 2.89 -3.16 -10.07
CA ALA A 40 3.67 -4.37 -10.33
C ALA A 40 3.59 -5.41 -9.22
N ASN A 41 3.35 -4.99 -7.95
CA ASN A 41 3.26 -5.93 -6.83
C ASN A 41 1.82 -6.22 -6.33
N PHE A 42 0.78 -5.64 -6.94
CA PHE A 42 -0.62 -5.84 -6.52
C PHE A 42 -1.02 -7.31 -6.42
N ALA A 43 -0.76 -8.08 -7.49
CA ALA A 43 -1.13 -9.49 -7.52
C ALA A 43 -0.36 -10.33 -6.49
N ALA A 44 0.91 -10.02 -6.26
CA ALA A 44 1.74 -10.72 -5.26
C ALA A 44 1.24 -10.45 -3.84
N VAL A 45 0.97 -9.18 -3.51
CA VAL A 45 0.44 -8.78 -2.20
C VAL A 45 -0.94 -9.41 -1.95
N GLN A 46 -1.85 -9.37 -2.93
CA GLN A 46 -3.16 -10.01 -2.83
C GLN A 46 -3.04 -11.51 -2.57
N SER A 47 -2.24 -12.22 -3.40
CA SER A 47 -2.05 -13.67 -3.26
C SER A 47 -1.47 -14.04 -1.90
N LEU A 48 -0.50 -13.27 -1.41
CA LEU A 48 0.11 -13.47 -0.11
C LEU A 48 -0.91 -13.27 1.02
N ALA A 49 -1.65 -12.17 0.99
CA ALA A 49 -2.67 -11.88 2.00
C ALA A 49 -3.72 -13.00 2.08
N HIS A 50 -4.23 -13.46 0.94
CA HIS A 50 -5.16 -14.59 0.88
C HIS A 50 -4.55 -15.88 1.45
N SER A 51 -3.29 -16.20 1.11
CA SER A 51 -2.63 -17.42 1.57
C SER A 51 -2.41 -17.46 3.08
N LEU A 52 -2.24 -16.28 3.71
CA LEU A 52 -2.02 -16.13 5.15
C LEU A 52 -3.31 -15.80 5.93
N GLY A 53 -4.43 -15.55 5.25
CA GLY A 53 -5.67 -15.09 5.88
C GLY A 53 -5.59 -13.67 6.44
N TYR A 54 -4.75 -12.82 5.86
CA TYR A 54 -4.50 -11.43 6.24
C TYR A 54 -5.24 -10.44 5.34
N GLY A 55 -5.25 -9.17 5.73
CA GLY A 55 -5.74 -8.10 4.90
C GLY A 55 -4.66 -7.51 3.98
N TYR A 56 -5.08 -6.83 2.92
CA TYR A 56 -4.16 -6.09 2.06
C TYR A 56 -4.71 -4.71 1.70
N ALA A 57 -3.80 -3.83 1.24
CA ALA A 57 -4.13 -2.54 0.66
C ALA A 57 -3.46 -2.39 -0.71
N LEU A 58 -4.12 -1.67 -1.61
CA LEU A 58 -3.58 -1.36 -2.93
C LEU A 58 -3.34 0.14 -3.06
N GLY A 59 -2.14 0.52 -3.45
CA GLY A 59 -1.75 1.92 -3.58
C GLY A 59 -0.44 2.12 -4.33
N ILE A 60 -0.10 3.39 -4.52
CA ILE A 60 1.14 3.82 -5.16
C ILE A 60 1.92 4.64 -4.13
N HIS A 61 2.97 4.03 -3.61
CA HIS A 61 3.84 4.64 -2.61
C HIS A 61 4.64 5.80 -3.23
N PRO A 62 4.87 6.91 -2.52
CA PRO A 62 5.57 8.09 -3.08
C PRO A 62 6.95 7.79 -3.66
N MET A 63 7.71 6.86 -3.11
CA MET A 63 9.01 6.46 -3.65
C MET A 63 8.93 5.75 -5.01
N TYR A 64 7.76 5.24 -5.39
CA TYR A 64 7.52 4.49 -6.62
C TYR A 64 6.80 5.31 -7.70
N VAL A 65 6.39 6.54 -7.40
CA VAL A 65 5.62 7.39 -8.34
C VAL A 65 6.32 7.58 -9.68
N ALA A 66 7.63 7.79 -9.68
CA ALA A 66 8.40 8.00 -10.91
C ALA A 66 8.45 6.76 -11.80
N GLN A 67 8.56 5.57 -11.24
CA GLN A 67 8.72 4.31 -11.97
C GLN A 67 7.39 3.62 -12.29
N ALA A 68 6.35 3.91 -11.54
CA ALA A 68 5.04 3.31 -11.76
C ALA A 68 4.39 3.74 -13.09
N GLY A 69 4.84 4.87 -13.67
CA GLY A 69 4.44 5.33 -14.99
C GLY A 69 3.08 6.01 -15.05
N ALA A 70 2.75 6.56 -16.21
CA ALA A 70 1.54 7.36 -16.41
C ALA A 70 0.22 6.56 -16.26
N SER A 71 0.25 5.24 -16.45
CA SER A 71 -0.92 4.36 -16.33
C SER A 71 -1.18 3.85 -14.91
N ALA A 72 -0.30 4.13 -13.94
CA ALA A 72 -0.37 3.54 -12.60
C ALA A 72 -1.68 3.84 -11.88
N LEU A 73 -2.19 5.05 -11.97
CA LEU A 73 -3.48 5.43 -11.35
C LEU A 73 -4.65 4.70 -12.00
N ALA A 74 -4.65 4.52 -13.32
CA ALA A 74 -5.69 3.76 -14.01
C ALA A 74 -5.64 2.26 -13.64
N GLN A 75 -4.43 1.71 -13.48
CA GLN A 75 -4.25 0.33 -13.02
C GLN A 75 -4.73 0.17 -11.56
N LEU A 76 -4.43 1.13 -10.68
CA LEU A 76 -4.93 1.13 -9.31
C LEU A 76 -6.46 1.18 -9.28
N GLU A 77 -7.08 2.10 -10.04
CA GLU A 77 -8.53 2.22 -10.09
C GLU A 77 -9.19 0.94 -10.58
N ALA A 78 -8.63 0.33 -11.64
CA ALA A 78 -9.12 -0.94 -12.18
C ALA A 78 -8.98 -2.08 -11.15
N ALA A 79 -7.84 -2.17 -10.46
CA ALA A 79 -7.61 -3.18 -9.43
C ALA A 79 -8.58 -3.03 -8.24
N LEU A 80 -8.77 -1.81 -7.73
CA LEU A 80 -9.73 -1.53 -6.66
C LEU A 80 -11.15 -1.88 -7.06
N HIS A 81 -11.54 -1.61 -8.32
CA HIS A 81 -12.86 -1.96 -8.82
C HIS A 81 -13.04 -3.48 -8.95
N ALA A 82 -12.04 -4.17 -9.49
CA ALA A 82 -12.06 -5.63 -9.63
C ALA A 82 -12.16 -6.35 -8.28
N GLN A 83 -11.57 -5.79 -7.23
CA GLN A 83 -11.53 -6.37 -5.89
C GLN A 83 -12.57 -5.75 -4.93
N ALA A 84 -13.55 -5.00 -5.42
CA ALA A 84 -14.50 -4.27 -4.58
C ALA A 84 -15.33 -5.15 -3.62
N HIS A 85 -15.41 -6.45 -3.87
CA HIS A 85 -16.11 -7.43 -3.03
C HIS A 85 -15.17 -8.41 -2.32
N ASP A 86 -13.86 -8.22 -2.44
CA ASP A 86 -12.87 -9.04 -1.73
C ASP A 86 -12.81 -8.61 -0.25
N PRO A 87 -13.17 -9.49 0.71
CA PRO A 87 -13.17 -9.14 2.13
C PRO A 87 -11.77 -8.91 2.69
N HIS A 88 -10.73 -9.27 1.97
CA HIS A 88 -9.33 -9.03 2.33
C HIS A 88 -8.81 -7.66 1.88
N LEU A 89 -9.47 -6.99 0.93
CA LEU A 89 -9.12 -5.62 0.55
C LEU A 89 -9.65 -4.64 1.61
N LEU A 90 -8.76 -4.13 2.44
CA LEU A 90 -9.15 -3.33 3.62
C LEU A 90 -8.89 -1.83 3.45
N ALA A 91 -8.00 -1.41 2.55
CA ALA A 91 -7.61 0.00 2.43
C ALA A 91 -7.08 0.35 1.04
N VAL A 92 -6.99 1.63 0.75
CA VAL A 92 -6.15 2.18 -0.32
C VAL A 92 -4.81 2.59 0.30
N GLY A 93 -3.71 2.16 -0.29
CA GLY A 93 -2.35 2.45 0.18
C GLY A 93 -1.38 1.28 -0.07
N GLU A 94 -0.12 1.48 0.24
CA GLU A 94 0.46 2.65 0.94
C GLU A 94 0.49 3.87 0.01
N ALA A 95 -0.02 5.00 0.47
CA ALA A 95 -0.15 6.24 -0.28
C ALA A 95 0.33 7.42 0.57
N GLY A 96 0.84 8.48 -0.03
CA GLY A 96 1.25 9.64 0.74
C GLY A 96 2.40 10.42 0.12
N LEU A 97 3.20 11.07 0.98
CA LEU A 97 4.29 11.95 0.58
C LEU A 97 5.59 11.62 1.32
N ASP A 98 6.70 11.60 0.58
CA ASP A 98 8.06 11.48 1.11
C ASP A 98 8.89 12.69 0.68
N PHE A 99 9.24 13.55 1.63
CA PHE A 99 10.13 14.70 1.40
C PHE A 99 11.47 14.54 2.11
N PHE A 100 11.78 13.34 2.59
CA PHE A 100 13.09 13.03 3.18
C PHE A 100 14.17 12.92 2.12
N LEU A 101 13.91 12.18 1.03
CA LEU A 101 14.88 12.01 -0.05
C LEU A 101 14.99 13.29 -0.88
N PRO A 102 16.22 13.81 -1.12
CA PRO A 102 16.41 15.08 -1.83
C PRO A 102 15.71 15.14 -3.19
N GLN A 103 15.77 14.06 -3.98
CA GLN A 103 15.14 14.00 -5.30
C GLN A 103 13.60 14.02 -5.24
N LEU A 104 13.01 13.54 -4.15
CA LEU A 104 11.55 13.47 -4.01
C LEU A 104 10.93 14.77 -3.50
N ARG A 105 11.71 15.66 -2.87
CA ARG A 105 11.22 16.94 -2.34
C ARG A 105 11.31 18.10 -3.32
N THR A 106 11.83 17.86 -4.53
CA THR A 106 12.00 18.86 -5.57
C THR A 106 11.15 18.54 -6.81
N ASP A 107 10.76 19.56 -7.55
CA ASP A 107 10.02 19.38 -8.80
C ASP A 107 10.91 18.73 -9.88
N PRO A 108 10.33 17.90 -10.75
CA PRO A 108 8.90 17.62 -10.89
C PRO A 108 8.35 16.53 -9.96
N LEU A 109 9.20 15.72 -9.29
CA LEU A 109 8.78 14.56 -8.52
C LEU A 109 7.91 14.93 -7.31
N ARG A 110 8.18 16.08 -6.69
CA ARG A 110 7.35 16.60 -5.60
C ARG A 110 5.91 16.81 -6.05
N GLN A 111 5.71 17.45 -7.19
CA GLN A 111 4.37 17.70 -7.75
C GLN A 111 3.68 16.40 -8.18
N GLN A 112 4.44 15.44 -8.73
CA GLN A 112 3.90 14.13 -9.09
C GLN A 112 3.41 13.36 -7.87
N GLN A 113 4.16 13.34 -6.76
CA GLN A 113 3.71 12.72 -5.51
C GLN A 113 2.39 13.33 -5.04
N ILE A 114 2.30 14.66 -5.00
CA ILE A 114 1.09 15.36 -4.55
C ILE A 114 -0.09 14.97 -5.43
N ALA A 115 0.04 15.03 -6.75
CA ALA A 115 -1.03 14.70 -7.69
C ALA A 115 -1.49 13.23 -7.56
N VAL A 116 -0.53 12.30 -7.41
CA VAL A 116 -0.83 10.87 -7.22
C VAL A 116 -1.50 10.63 -5.87
N PHE A 117 -1.04 11.28 -4.81
CA PHE A 117 -1.64 11.17 -3.48
C PHE A 117 -3.08 11.69 -3.46
N GLU A 118 -3.33 12.89 -4.01
CA GLU A 118 -4.69 13.43 -4.14
C GLU A 118 -5.63 12.51 -4.94
N ALA A 119 -5.12 11.90 -6.02
CA ALA A 119 -5.91 10.94 -6.79
C ALA A 119 -6.28 9.71 -5.96
N GLN A 120 -5.35 9.20 -5.14
CA GLN A 120 -5.59 8.07 -4.25
C GLN A 120 -6.59 8.42 -3.13
N ILE A 121 -6.58 9.64 -2.60
CA ILE A 121 -7.62 10.12 -1.66
C ILE A 121 -9.01 10.07 -2.33
N ARG A 122 -9.12 10.52 -3.59
CA ARG A 122 -10.38 10.47 -4.34
C ARG A 122 -10.84 9.02 -4.58
N LEU A 123 -9.93 8.11 -4.92
CA LEU A 123 -10.23 6.68 -5.09
C LEU A 123 -10.69 6.04 -3.77
N ALA A 124 -10.01 6.30 -2.66
CA ALA A 124 -10.39 5.80 -1.34
C ALA A 124 -11.81 6.24 -0.96
N LYS A 125 -12.12 7.52 -1.15
CA LYS A 125 -13.50 8.05 -0.94
C LYS A 125 -14.53 7.36 -1.83
N LYS A 126 -14.23 7.17 -3.12
CA LYS A 126 -15.10 6.50 -4.09
C LYS A 126 -15.38 5.06 -3.69
N GLN A 127 -14.38 4.34 -3.21
CA GLN A 127 -14.47 2.94 -2.78
C GLN A 127 -14.95 2.78 -1.33
N ARG A 128 -15.06 3.88 -0.57
CA ARG A 128 -15.38 3.88 0.87
C ARG A 128 -14.39 3.07 1.69
N LEU A 129 -13.12 3.13 1.32
CA LEU A 129 -12.02 2.49 2.01
C LEU A 129 -11.19 3.52 2.78
N PRO A 130 -10.59 3.15 3.92
CA PRO A 130 -9.62 3.98 4.60
C PRO A 130 -8.32 4.10 3.78
N LEU A 131 -7.44 5.02 4.19
CA LEU A 131 -6.10 5.18 3.64
C LEU A 131 -5.06 4.62 4.60
N VAL A 132 -4.06 3.91 4.05
CA VAL A 132 -2.79 3.64 4.73
C VAL A 132 -1.79 4.68 4.27
N LEU A 133 -1.28 5.48 5.21
CA LEU A 133 -0.49 6.67 4.91
C LEU A 133 1.00 6.48 5.13
N HIS A 134 1.78 6.86 4.10
CA HIS A 134 3.20 7.14 4.21
C HIS A 134 3.42 8.63 4.44
N VAL A 135 4.04 8.99 5.56
CA VAL A 135 4.32 10.40 5.90
C VAL A 135 5.77 10.50 6.40
N ARG A 136 6.65 11.02 5.57
CA ARG A 136 8.06 11.19 5.92
C ARG A 136 8.54 12.59 5.57
N GLN A 137 8.79 13.41 6.60
CA GLN A 137 9.10 14.86 6.46
C GLN A 137 8.06 15.63 5.61
N SER A 138 6.80 15.24 5.70
CA SER A 138 5.72 15.79 4.88
C SER A 138 4.42 16.02 5.67
N VAL A 139 4.48 16.00 7.01
CA VAL A 139 3.30 16.07 7.88
C VAL A 139 2.44 17.32 7.62
N ASP A 140 3.05 18.45 7.27
CA ASP A 140 2.33 19.69 6.99
C ASP A 140 1.68 19.72 5.59
N ALA A 141 1.90 18.69 4.78
CA ALA A 141 1.43 18.62 3.39
C ALA A 141 0.44 17.45 3.14
N VAL A 142 0.17 16.63 4.16
CA VAL A 142 -0.75 15.47 4.08
C VAL A 142 -2.14 15.82 4.59
#